data_f8a2d9a1428c00df759ad9ffff00660b
#
_entry.id   f8a2d9a1428c00df759ad9ffff00660b
#
_cell.length_a   1.000
_cell.length_b   1.000
_cell.length_c   1.000
_cell.angle_alpha   90.00
_cell.angle_beta   90.00
_cell.angle_gamma   90.00
#
_symmetry.space_group_name_H-M   'P 1'
#
loop_
_entity.id
_entity.type
_entity.pdbx_description
1 polymer ?
#
loop_
_entity_poly.entity_id
_entity_poly.type
_entity_poly.pdbx_seq_one_letter_code
_entity_poly.pdbx_strand_id
1 'polypeptide(L)'
;RGLGDVYKRQVLGSIDYEPKHIEITGAEDDLEKISSIKLANLDISDSTKSIEKTIKASDIKLPDGITFVKSVDKIKNIVIRANIEKKTKRTLTIPTEQIALINNTKNYDVKFDDSELKVKISGLRSVVDKVVVKDLNPKIDMQLYEPGTHTVQVQLTKIKNCLLYTSD
;
A
#
# COMPACT_ATOMS: atom_id res chain seq x y z
N ARG A 1 -14.17 -12.89 -12.30
CA ARG A 1 -14.52 -13.66 -11.09
C ARG A 1 -13.65 -13.21 -9.96
N GLY A 2 -14.31 -12.80 -8.93
CA GLY A 2 -13.85 -12.03 -7.80
C GLY A 2 -12.54 -12.48 -7.16
N LEU A 3 -11.60 -11.59 -7.19
CA LEU A 3 -10.47 -11.48 -6.30
C LEU A 3 -10.88 -11.43 -4.80
N GLY A 4 -12.19 -11.50 -4.49
CA GLY A 4 -12.70 -11.23 -3.15
C GLY A 4 -12.53 -12.34 -2.12
N ASP A 5 -12.50 -13.62 -2.49
CA ASP A 5 -12.54 -14.70 -1.50
C ASP A 5 -11.19 -15.30 -1.12
N VAL A 6 -10.23 -15.29 -2.03
CA VAL A 6 -8.86 -15.77 -1.74
C VAL A 6 -8.08 -14.73 -0.94
N TYR A 7 -8.45 -13.47 -1.06
CA TYR A 7 -7.79 -12.34 -0.41
C TYR A 7 -8.16 -12.09 1.06
N LYS A 8 -9.08 -12.86 1.63
CA LYS A 8 -9.46 -12.67 3.05
C LYS A 8 -8.32 -12.91 4.04
N ARG A 9 -7.26 -13.62 3.64
CA ARG A 9 -6.15 -14.00 4.52
C ARG A 9 -4.75 -13.64 4.04
N GLN A 10 -4.59 -13.27 2.75
CA GLN A 10 -3.28 -13.04 2.14
C GLN A 10 -3.30 -11.78 1.29
N VAL A 11 -2.23 -11.04 1.30
CA VAL A 11 -2.07 -9.81 0.52
C VAL A 11 -0.68 -9.80 -0.10
N LEU A 12 -0.60 -9.36 -1.36
CA LEU A 12 0.68 -9.08 -1.99
C LEU A 12 1.37 -7.94 -1.23
N GLY A 13 2.50 -8.23 -0.58
CA GLY A 13 3.28 -7.27 0.17
C GLY A 13 4.13 -6.39 -0.73
N SER A 14 5.00 -7.01 -1.51
CA SER A 14 5.92 -6.31 -2.39
C SER A 14 6.26 -7.17 -3.61
N ILE A 15 6.62 -6.52 -4.70
CA ILE A 15 7.23 -7.16 -5.87
C ILE A 15 8.62 -6.57 -6.05
N ASP A 16 9.61 -7.45 -6.14
CA ASP A 16 10.98 -7.12 -6.49
C ASP A 16 11.41 -7.88 -7.73
N TYR A 17 12.32 -7.31 -8.50
CA TYR A 17 12.81 -7.94 -9.72
C TYR A 17 14.23 -7.51 -10.04
N GLU A 18 14.94 -8.37 -10.73
CA GLU A 18 16.32 -8.15 -11.17
C GLU A 18 16.54 -8.86 -12.51
N PRO A 19 17.26 -8.24 -13.50
CA PRO A 19 17.85 -6.91 -13.47
C PRO A 19 16.81 -5.78 -13.54
N LYS A 20 17.18 -4.59 -13.07
CA LYS A 20 16.29 -3.41 -13.08
C LYS A 20 16.15 -2.79 -14.48
N HIS A 21 17.12 -3.00 -15.34
CA HIS A 21 17.19 -2.41 -16.68
C HIS A 21 17.61 -3.43 -17.71
N ILE A 22 16.99 -3.36 -18.86
CA ILE A 22 17.36 -4.09 -20.08
C ILE A 22 17.38 -3.08 -21.22
N GLU A 23 18.43 -3.12 -22.02
CA GLU A 23 18.62 -2.20 -23.14
C GLU A 23 17.93 -2.74 -24.39
N ILE A 24 17.12 -1.90 -25.01
CA ILE A 24 16.44 -2.16 -26.28
C ILE A 24 16.83 -1.10 -27.31
N THR A 25 16.70 -1.42 -28.59
CA THR A 25 16.97 -0.53 -29.71
C THR A 25 15.90 -0.69 -30.79
N GLY A 26 15.71 0.36 -31.57
CA GLY A 26 14.73 0.44 -32.68
C GLY A 26 14.72 1.84 -33.27
N ALA A 27 13.84 2.06 -34.24
CA ALA A 27 13.60 3.40 -34.76
C ALA A 27 13.02 4.31 -33.68
N GLU A 28 13.34 5.60 -33.69
CA GLU A 28 12.91 6.57 -32.72
C GLU A 28 11.38 6.59 -32.53
N ASP A 29 10.65 6.64 -33.67
CA ASP A 29 9.17 6.62 -33.67
C ASP A 29 8.59 5.35 -33.05
N ASP A 30 9.25 4.22 -33.11
CA ASP A 30 8.81 2.96 -32.52
C ASP A 30 9.13 2.92 -31.06
N LEU A 31 10.28 3.44 -30.65
CA LEU A 31 10.67 3.54 -29.23
C LEU A 31 9.75 4.48 -28.45
N GLU A 32 9.35 5.61 -29.07
CA GLU A 32 8.44 6.58 -28.42
C GLU A 32 7.04 6.00 -28.13
N LYS A 33 6.60 5.01 -28.89
CA LYS A 33 5.30 4.34 -28.69
C LYS A 33 5.29 3.35 -27.53
N ILE A 34 6.48 2.99 -27.01
CA ILE A 34 6.59 2.00 -25.94
C ILE A 34 6.39 2.68 -24.59
N SER A 35 5.26 2.41 -23.94
CA SER A 35 5.01 2.78 -22.54
C SER A 35 5.34 1.66 -21.57
N SER A 36 5.23 0.40 -22.02
CA SER A 36 5.50 -0.78 -21.19
C SER A 36 5.75 -2.01 -22.05
N ILE A 37 6.51 -2.96 -21.54
CA ILE A 37 6.71 -4.28 -22.13
C ILE A 37 6.20 -5.33 -21.15
N LYS A 38 5.24 -6.14 -21.61
CA LYS A 38 4.69 -7.21 -20.78
C LYS A 38 5.67 -8.37 -20.70
N LEU A 39 6.12 -8.71 -19.51
CA LEU A 39 7.06 -9.80 -19.29
C LEU A 39 6.35 -11.14 -19.10
N ALA A 40 5.41 -11.20 -18.16
CA ALA A 40 4.66 -12.42 -17.84
C ALA A 40 3.45 -12.09 -16.94
N ASN A 41 2.56 -13.08 -16.80
CA ASN A 41 1.58 -13.08 -15.73
C ASN A 41 2.13 -13.90 -14.55
N LEU A 42 2.00 -13.34 -13.35
CA LEU A 42 2.33 -14.02 -12.12
C LEU A 42 1.03 -14.36 -11.38
N ASP A 43 0.69 -15.65 -11.31
CA ASP A 43 -0.48 -16.11 -10.56
C ASP A 43 -0.08 -16.32 -9.09
N ILE A 44 -0.73 -15.59 -8.20
CA ILE A 44 -0.52 -15.66 -6.75
C ILE A 44 -1.74 -16.21 -6.00
N SER A 45 -2.77 -16.69 -6.71
CA SER A 45 -4.09 -17.01 -6.16
C SER A 45 -4.06 -18.02 -5.02
N ASP A 46 -3.22 -19.04 -5.07
CA ASP A 46 -3.14 -20.09 -4.06
C ASP A 46 -1.87 -20.00 -3.20
N SER A 47 -1.17 -18.88 -3.28
CA SER A 47 0.13 -18.76 -2.63
C SER A 47 0.02 -18.32 -1.18
N THR A 48 0.65 -19.08 -0.30
CA THR A 48 0.79 -18.78 1.14
C THR A 48 2.17 -18.25 1.50
N LYS A 49 3.08 -18.25 0.54
CA LYS A 49 4.51 -17.91 0.68
C LYS A 49 4.93 -17.02 -0.49
N SER A 50 6.09 -16.40 -0.35
CA SER A 50 6.73 -15.68 -1.45
C SER A 50 6.94 -16.57 -2.67
N ILE A 51 6.69 -16.00 -3.86
CA ILE A 51 6.83 -16.66 -5.15
C ILE A 51 8.01 -16.05 -5.88
N GLU A 52 8.79 -16.89 -6.54
CA GLU A 52 9.85 -16.48 -7.46
C GLU A 52 9.53 -17.01 -8.85
N LYS A 53 9.64 -16.17 -9.88
CA LYS A 53 9.52 -16.54 -11.29
C LYS A 53 10.70 -16.03 -12.06
N THR A 54 11.31 -16.93 -12.84
CA THR A 54 12.42 -16.60 -13.74
C THR A 54 11.90 -16.53 -15.18
N ILE A 55 12.22 -15.45 -15.88
CA ILE A 55 11.86 -15.21 -17.28
C ILE A 55 13.13 -15.10 -18.07
N LYS A 56 13.25 -15.91 -19.14
CA LYS A 56 14.35 -15.78 -20.09
C LYS A 56 14.10 -14.63 -21.05
N ALA A 57 15.15 -13.94 -21.46
CA ALA A 57 15.03 -12.87 -22.46
C ALA A 57 14.40 -13.37 -23.76
N SER A 58 14.66 -14.61 -24.16
CA SER A 58 14.06 -15.26 -25.33
C SER A 58 12.54 -15.41 -25.28
N ASP A 59 11.95 -15.39 -24.07
CA ASP A 59 10.50 -15.54 -23.87
C ASP A 59 9.79 -14.18 -23.84
N ILE A 60 10.54 -13.08 -23.89
CA ILE A 60 10.00 -11.73 -23.91
C ILE A 60 9.64 -11.35 -25.35
N LYS A 61 8.36 -11.05 -25.57
CA LYS A 61 7.88 -10.54 -26.84
C LYS A 61 8.07 -9.03 -26.89
N LEU A 62 8.99 -8.57 -27.73
CA LEU A 62 9.16 -7.16 -28.02
C LEU A 62 8.20 -6.72 -29.14
N PRO A 63 7.74 -5.46 -29.15
CA PRO A 63 6.99 -4.89 -30.26
C PRO A 63 7.78 -4.95 -31.58
N ASP A 64 7.05 -4.92 -32.69
CA ASP A 64 7.67 -4.91 -34.02
C ASP A 64 8.65 -3.72 -34.17
N GLY A 65 9.79 -3.97 -34.79
CA GLY A 65 10.83 -2.96 -34.98
C GLY A 65 11.76 -2.74 -33.77
N ILE A 66 11.48 -3.40 -32.64
CA ILE A 66 12.28 -3.29 -31.43
C ILE A 66 13.05 -4.58 -31.19
N THR A 67 14.32 -4.45 -30.86
CA THR A 67 15.21 -5.56 -30.52
C THR A 67 16.02 -5.28 -29.25
N PHE A 68 16.59 -6.32 -28.66
CA PHE A 68 17.57 -6.14 -27.60
C PHE A 68 18.90 -5.62 -28.15
N VAL A 69 19.57 -4.75 -27.40
CA VAL A 69 20.92 -4.28 -27.74
C VAL A 69 21.94 -5.43 -27.71
N LYS A 70 21.79 -6.31 -26.71
CA LYS A 70 22.63 -7.51 -26.56
C LYS A 70 21.90 -8.74 -27.12
N SER A 71 22.65 -9.72 -27.59
CA SER A 71 22.07 -11.04 -27.94
C SER A 71 21.36 -11.64 -26.71
N VAL A 72 20.23 -12.30 -26.93
CA VAL A 72 19.37 -12.85 -25.85
C VAL A 72 20.10 -13.81 -24.91
N ASP A 73 21.09 -14.52 -25.41
CA ASP A 73 21.96 -15.43 -24.65
C ASP A 73 22.91 -14.69 -23.67
N LYS A 74 23.16 -13.41 -23.91
CA LYS A 74 23.99 -12.54 -23.06
C LYS A 74 23.18 -11.71 -22.07
N ILE A 75 21.87 -11.76 -22.15
CA ILE A 75 20.96 -11.06 -21.23
C ILE A 75 20.69 -11.97 -20.05
N LYS A 76 20.93 -11.48 -18.82
CA LYS A 76 20.60 -12.22 -17.61
C LYS A 76 19.09 -12.47 -17.54
N ASN A 77 18.71 -13.65 -17.09
CA ASN A 77 17.33 -13.97 -16.82
C ASN A 77 16.74 -12.94 -15.84
N ILE A 78 15.49 -12.58 -16.08
CA ILE A 78 14.75 -11.69 -15.17
C ILE A 78 14.14 -12.56 -14.07
N VAL A 79 14.51 -12.28 -12.85
CA VAL A 79 13.93 -12.93 -11.68
C VAL A 79 12.95 -11.98 -11.02
N ILE A 80 11.69 -12.40 -10.92
CA ILE A 80 10.62 -11.66 -10.25
C ILE A 80 10.30 -12.37 -8.94
N ARG A 81 10.33 -11.62 -7.83
CA ARG A 81 9.97 -12.10 -6.50
C ARG A 81 8.74 -11.35 -6.01
N ALA A 82 7.65 -12.07 -5.77
CA ALA A 82 6.46 -11.54 -5.14
C ALA A 82 6.43 -11.99 -3.68
N ASN A 83 6.48 -11.04 -2.76
CA ASN A 83 6.41 -11.31 -1.34
C ASN A 83 4.94 -11.34 -0.90
N ILE A 84 4.48 -12.48 -0.39
CA ILE A 84 3.12 -12.69 0.07
C ILE A 84 3.09 -12.58 1.59
N GLU A 85 2.33 -11.62 2.11
CA GLU A 85 2.17 -11.39 3.54
C GLU A 85 0.75 -11.72 4.00
N LYS A 86 0.62 -12.15 5.25
CA LYS A 86 -0.69 -12.30 5.88
C LYS A 86 -1.29 -10.93 6.19
N LYS A 87 -2.58 -10.80 5.92
CA LYS A 87 -3.38 -9.70 6.44
C LYS A 87 -3.55 -9.87 7.94
N THR A 88 -3.29 -8.83 8.70
CA THR A 88 -3.44 -8.81 10.15
C THR A 88 -4.34 -7.67 10.60
N LYS A 89 -4.81 -7.77 11.82
CA LYS A 89 -5.61 -6.75 12.50
C LYS A 89 -4.96 -6.41 13.83
N ARG A 90 -5.04 -5.15 14.21
CA ARG A 90 -4.57 -4.67 15.50
C ARG A 90 -5.47 -3.55 16.00
N THR A 91 -5.63 -3.43 17.31
CA THR A 91 -6.31 -2.29 17.93
C THR A 91 -5.26 -1.35 18.49
N LEU A 92 -5.34 -0.08 18.11
CA LEU A 92 -4.58 1.01 18.71
C LEU A 92 -5.46 1.77 19.67
N THR A 93 -4.92 2.09 20.83
CA THR A 93 -5.57 2.94 21.84
C THR A 93 -4.96 4.33 21.75
N ILE A 94 -5.78 5.32 21.48
CA ILE A 94 -5.39 6.73 21.40
C ILE A 94 -5.90 7.41 22.68
N PRO A 95 -5.02 7.83 23.59
CA PRO A 95 -5.42 8.68 24.70
C PRO A 95 -6.05 9.97 24.17
N THR A 96 -7.20 10.38 24.68
CA THR A 96 -7.91 11.57 24.20
C THR A 96 -7.08 12.84 24.35
N GLU A 97 -6.17 12.89 25.32
CA GLU A 97 -5.20 13.98 25.49
C GLU A 97 -4.20 14.13 24.35
N GLN A 98 -4.01 13.09 23.53
CA GLN A 98 -3.14 13.11 22.35
C GLN A 98 -3.87 13.54 21.07
N ILE A 99 -5.17 13.79 21.15
CA ILE A 99 -5.96 14.28 20.02
C ILE A 99 -5.74 15.79 19.90
N ALA A 100 -5.21 16.23 18.77
CA ALA A 100 -4.99 17.64 18.52
C ALA A 100 -6.31 18.38 18.26
N LEU A 101 -6.50 19.50 18.90
CA LEU A 101 -7.62 20.41 18.63
C LEU A 101 -7.16 21.46 17.66
N ILE A 102 -7.62 21.40 16.41
CA ILE A 102 -7.27 22.37 15.37
C ILE A 102 -8.40 23.40 15.21
N ASN A 103 -8.05 24.59 14.72
CA ASN A 103 -8.98 25.70 14.50
C ASN A 103 -9.79 26.14 15.74
N ASN A 104 -9.23 25.95 16.92
CA ASN A 104 -9.85 26.42 18.19
C ASN A 104 -9.61 27.93 18.39
N THR A 105 -10.09 28.74 17.47
CA THR A 105 -9.88 30.21 17.47
C THR A 105 -10.60 30.91 18.61
N LYS A 106 -11.65 30.30 19.15
CA LYS A 106 -12.43 30.82 20.26
C LYS A 106 -11.91 30.35 21.64
N ASN A 107 -10.81 29.59 21.66
CA ASN A 107 -10.16 29.05 22.86
C ASN A 107 -11.11 28.28 23.77
N TYR A 108 -11.95 27.44 23.19
CA TYR A 108 -12.85 26.58 23.98
C TYR A 108 -12.03 25.58 24.82
N ASP A 109 -12.46 25.41 26.05
CA ASP A 109 -11.99 24.34 26.92
C ASP A 109 -12.76 23.07 26.60
N VAL A 110 -12.03 22.01 26.19
CA VAL A 110 -12.62 20.76 25.73
C VAL A 110 -12.36 19.68 26.77
N LYS A 111 -13.41 19.01 27.17
CA LYS A 111 -13.37 17.82 28.04
C LYS A 111 -13.95 16.65 27.26
N PHE A 112 -13.28 15.51 27.36
CA PHE A 112 -13.73 14.26 26.77
C PHE A 112 -14.38 13.40 27.86
N ASP A 113 -15.51 12.76 27.55
CA ASP A 113 -16.16 11.82 28.46
C ASP A 113 -15.32 10.52 28.56
N ASP A 114 -14.70 10.11 27.46
CA ASP A 114 -13.81 8.95 27.42
C ASP A 114 -12.34 9.38 27.52
N SER A 115 -11.55 8.60 28.22
CA SER A 115 -10.11 8.81 28.37
C SER A 115 -9.31 8.30 27.15
N GLU A 116 -9.92 7.45 26.34
CA GLU A 116 -9.25 6.80 25.21
C GLU A 116 -10.21 6.51 24.05
N LEU A 117 -9.67 6.56 22.83
CA LEU A 117 -10.33 6.15 21.60
C LEU A 117 -9.67 4.87 21.09
N LYS A 118 -10.45 3.84 20.77
CA LYS A 118 -9.97 2.60 20.17
C LYS A 118 -10.13 2.64 18.66
N VAL A 119 -9.03 2.41 17.94
CA VAL A 119 -8.99 2.35 16.48
C VAL A 119 -8.52 0.97 16.05
N LYS A 120 -9.33 0.27 15.27
CA LYS A 120 -8.94 -1.00 14.66
C LYS A 120 -8.25 -0.73 13.34
N ILE A 121 -7.09 -1.30 13.15
CA ILE A 121 -6.33 -1.22 11.92
C ILE A 121 -6.16 -2.62 11.32
N SER A 122 -6.18 -2.70 10.00
CA SER A 122 -6.08 -3.97 9.29
C SER A 122 -5.33 -3.77 7.97
N GLY A 123 -4.46 -4.69 7.64
CA GLY A 123 -3.67 -4.60 6.41
C GLY A 123 -2.48 -5.55 6.41
N LEU A 124 -1.45 -5.23 5.65
CA LEU A 124 -0.21 -5.98 5.62
C LEU A 124 0.43 -6.02 7.00
N ARG A 125 0.85 -7.19 7.44
CA ARG A 125 1.49 -7.37 8.74
C ARG A 125 2.69 -6.45 8.93
N SER A 126 3.56 -6.35 7.92
CA SER A 126 4.74 -5.47 7.94
C SER A 126 4.42 -3.99 8.13
N VAL A 127 3.22 -3.57 7.72
CA VAL A 127 2.72 -2.20 7.91
C VAL A 127 2.04 -2.06 9.28
N VAL A 128 1.05 -2.93 9.55
CA VAL A 128 0.20 -2.86 10.75
C VAL A 128 1.02 -2.94 12.04
N ASP A 129 2.04 -3.82 12.07
CA ASP A 129 2.88 -4.01 13.28
C ASP A 129 3.73 -2.76 13.61
N LYS A 130 3.98 -1.90 12.63
CA LYS A 130 4.81 -0.69 12.80
C LYS A 130 4.00 0.57 13.07
N VAL A 131 2.69 0.56 12.84
CA VAL A 131 1.85 1.74 13.03
C VAL A 131 1.79 2.13 14.51
N VAL A 132 2.06 3.38 14.79
CA VAL A 132 1.92 4.00 16.12
C VAL A 132 0.91 5.13 16.07
N VAL A 133 0.41 5.57 17.23
CA VAL A 133 -0.62 6.62 17.34
C VAL A 133 -0.20 7.91 16.61
N LYS A 134 1.07 8.27 16.68
CA LYS A 134 1.62 9.45 16.00
C LYS A 134 1.42 9.41 14.48
N ASP A 135 1.48 8.23 13.87
CA ASP A 135 1.29 8.08 12.43
C ASP A 135 -0.15 8.37 12.00
N LEU A 136 -1.11 8.16 12.91
CA LEU A 136 -2.52 8.44 12.68
C LEU A 136 -2.83 9.93 12.78
N ASN A 137 -1.98 10.73 13.45
CA ASN A 137 -2.14 12.17 13.63
C ASN A 137 -3.58 12.55 14.00
N PRO A 138 -4.11 12.04 15.12
CA PRO A 138 -5.51 12.24 15.50
C PRO A 138 -5.80 13.71 15.78
N LYS A 139 -6.87 14.24 15.18
CA LYS A 139 -7.27 15.64 15.34
C LYS A 139 -8.77 15.83 15.26
N ILE A 140 -9.26 16.88 15.91
CA ILE A 140 -10.63 17.35 15.85
C ILE A 140 -10.62 18.80 15.36
N ASP A 141 -11.44 19.11 14.35
CA ASP A 141 -11.60 20.46 13.86
C ASP A 141 -12.68 21.19 14.68
N MET A 142 -12.25 22.09 15.54
CA MET A 142 -13.10 22.82 16.46
C MET A 142 -13.98 23.86 15.77
N GLN A 143 -13.68 24.23 14.53
CA GLN A 143 -14.50 25.17 13.75
C GLN A 143 -15.90 24.62 13.47
N LEU A 144 -16.06 23.29 13.50
CA LEU A 144 -17.31 22.59 13.22
C LEU A 144 -18.29 22.58 14.43
N TYR A 145 -17.87 23.04 15.60
CA TYR A 145 -18.64 22.88 16.83
C TYR A 145 -18.82 24.20 17.58
N GLU A 146 -20.03 24.39 18.10
CA GLU A 146 -20.36 25.47 19.04
C GLU A 146 -20.28 24.96 20.49
N PRO A 147 -20.30 25.84 21.52
CA PRO A 147 -20.32 25.41 22.91
C PRO A 147 -21.48 24.46 23.21
N GLY A 148 -21.21 23.37 23.90
CA GLY A 148 -22.18 22.33 24.26
C GLY A 148 -21.56 20.94 24.21
N THR A 149 -22.41 19.93 24.40
CA THR A 149 -22.00 18.52 24.30
C THR A 149 -22.23 18.00 22.90
N HIS A 150 -21.19 17.45 22.29
CA HIS A 150 -21.23 16.95 20.93
C HIS A 150 -20.60 15.56 20.83
N THR A 151 -21.14 14.73 19.94
CA THR A 151 -20.40 13.61 19.40
C THR A 151 -19.51 14.11 18.29
N VAL A 152 -18.19 14.03 18.48
CA VAL A 152 -17.22 14.61 17.56
C VAL A 152 -16.56 13.55 16.67
N GLN A 153 -16.23 13.95 15.47
CA GLN A 153 -15.47 13.08 14.55
C GLN A 153 -13.99 13.34 14.68
N VAL A 154 -13.23 12.31 15.04
CA VAL A 154 -11.77 12.37 15.05
C VAL A 154 -11.25 12.06 13.63
N GLN A 155 -10.48 13.00 13.09
CA GLN A 155 -9.81 12.83 11.81
C GLN A 155 -8.51 12.07 12.02
N LEU A 156 -8.29 11.05 11.19
CA LEU A 156 -7.09 10.23 11.20
C LEU A 156 -6.42 10.25 9.83
N THR A 157 -5.10 10.25 9.82
CA THR A 157 -4.32 10.14 8.58
C THR A 157 -4.41 8.73 8.02
N LYS A 158 -4.73 8.61 6.73
CA LYS A 158 -4.74 7.34 6.01
C LYS A 158 -3.30 6.81 5.85
N ILE A 159 -3.11 5.53 6.15
CA ILE A 159 -1.84 4.84 5.97
C ILE A 159 -1.96 3.91 4.76
N LYS A 160 -0.99 3.98 3.85
CA LYS A 160 -0.95 3.12 2.66
C LYS A 160 -0.91 1.65 3.07
N ASN A 161 -1.72 0.81 2.42
CA ASN A 161 -1.86 -0.62 2.69
C ASN A 161 -2.40 -0.95 4.10
N CYS A 162 -3.10 -0.01 4.70
CA CYS A 162 -3.75 -0.17 6.00
C CYS A 162 -5.16 0.42 5.95
N LEU A 163 -6.14 -0.34 6.46
CA LEU A 163 -7.50 0.13 6.65
C LEU A 163 -7.69 0.51 8.11
N LEU A 164 -8.40 1.60 8.35
CA LEU A 164 -8.72 2.15 9.66
C LEU A 164 -10.21 2.02 9.91
N TYR A 165 -10.57 1.53 11.09
CA TYR A 165 -11.95 1.47 11.57
C TYR A 165 -12.00 2.03 12.99
N THR A 166 -12.90 2.96 13.25
CA THR A 166 -13.26 3.30 14.62
C THR A 166 -14.20 2.21 15.15
N SER A 167 -13.98 1.73 16.36
CA SER A 167 -14.99 0.93 17.04
C SER A 167 -16.03 1.87 17.65
N ASP A 168 -17.26 1.69 17.25
CA ASP A 168 -18.38 2.22 18.01
C ASP A 168 -18.35 1.64 19.42
#